data_d30f208e96eeeb4d9357e29eefa24ed7
#
_entry.id   d30f208e96eeeb4d9357e29eefa24ed7
#
_cell.length_a   1.000
_cell.length_b   1.000
_cell.length_c   1.000
_cell.angle_alpha   90.00
_cell.angle_beta   90.00
_cell.angle_gamma   90.00
#
_symmetry.space_group_name_H-M   'P 1'
#
loop_
_entity.id
_entity.type
_entity.pdbx_description
1 polymer ?
#
loop_
_entity_poly.entity_id
_entity_poly.type
_entity_poly.pdbx_seq_one_letter_code
_entity_poly.pdbx_strand_id
1 'polypeptide(L)'
;KSISMKKIIILGALGMAGHIMAEYLDSLGKYEIYGIARKKESKYITKEIDVKDFDLLEEYLKEVKPDYIINCIGILVSKSNSELTTAIQINSYLPHFLSELGNKLDYKLIHISTDCVFSGKDGQYKEDSFRDGDDNYARTKALGEVINDKHLTIRTSIIGPELKTNGTGLLDWFLMQST
;
A
#
# COMPACT_ATOMS: atom_id res chain seq x y z
N LYS A 1 6.74 -29.20 17.88
CA LYS A 1 5.95 -27.94 17.91
C LYS A 1 5.74 -27.53 16.46
N SER A 2 4.51 -27.60 15.95
CA SER A 2 4.16 -27.03 14.64
C SER A 2 4.39 -25.53 14.73
N ILE A 3 5.33 -25.02 13.94
CA ILE A 3 5.53 -23.56 13.81
C ILE A 3 4.33 -23.03 13.05
N SER A 4 3.47 -22.28 13.72
CA SER A 4 2.37 -21.59 13.07
C SER A 4 2.92 -20.64 12.01
N MET A 5 2.39 -20.70 10.79
CA MET A 5 2.76 -19.77 9.71
C MET A 5 2.41 -18.35 10.12
N LYS A 6 3.26 -17.39 9.73
CA LYS A 6 2.98 -15.97 9.94
C LYS A 6 1.88 -15.50 9.02
N LYS A 7 0.91 -14.75 9.56
CA LYS A 7 -0.21 -14.18 8.82
C LYS A 7 0.13 -12.80 8.28
N ILE A 8 -0.02 -12.63 6.99
CA ILE A 8 0.24 -11.35 6.30
C ILE A 8 -1.03 -10.87 5.63
N ILE A 9 -1.50 -9.69 6.01
CA ILE A 9 -2.55 -8.98 5.28
C ILE A 9 -1.91 -8.08 4.23
N ILE A 10 -2.40 -8.12 3.00
CA ILE A 10 -2.00 -7.23 1.91
C ILE A 10 -3.20 -6.36 1.54
N LEU A 11 -3.11 -5.06 1.82
CA LEU A 11 -4.08 -4.07 1.40
C LEU A 11 -3.77 -3.63 -0.03
N GLY A 12 -4.78 -3.61 -0.89
CA GLY A 12 -4.61 -3.32 -2.31
C GLY A 12 -4.06 -4.51 -3.10
N ALA A 13 -4.45 -5.73 -2.75
CA ALA A 13 -3.93 -6.97 -3.33
C ALA A 13 -4.28 -7.20 -4.81
N LEU A 14 -5.07 -6.32 -5.44
CA LEU A 14 -5.30 -6.29 -6.89
C LEU A 14 -4.49 -5.18 -7.60
N GLY A 15 -3.82 -4.30 -6.85
CA GLY A 15 -2.99 -3.24 -7.40
C GLY A 15 -1.66 -3.76 -7.96
N MET A 16 -0.92 -2.90 -8.66
CA MET A 16 0.37 -3.23 -9.30
C MET A 16 1.36 -3.87 -8.32
N ALA A 17 1.59 -3.28 -7.16
CA ALA A 17 2.49 -3.84 -6.16
C ALA A 17 1.84 -4.99 -5.38
N GLY A 18 0.56 -4.84 -5.01
CA GLY A 18 -0.12 -5.77 -4.12
C GLY A 18 -0.30 -7.17 -4.70
N HIS A 19 -0.62 -7.30 -5.99
CA HIS A 19 -0.81 -8.62 -6.60
C HIS A 19 0.49 -9.40 -6.71
N ILE A 20 1.59 -8.75 -7.10
CA ILE A 20 2.92 -9.36 -7.16
C ILE A 20 3.39 -9.75 -5.75
N MET A 21 3.14 -8.89 -4.76
CA MET A 21 3.48 -9.17 -3.37
C MET A 21 2.73 -10.40 -2.85
N ALA A 22 1.43 -10.50 -3.12
CA ALA A 22 0.62 -11.65 -2.72
C ALA A 22 1.13 -12.95 -3.36
N GLU A 23 1.36 -12.94 -4.66
CA GLU A 23 1.84 -14.08 -5.42
C GLU A 23 3.24 -14.53 -4.95
N TYR A 24 4.15 -13.61 -4.81
CA TYR A 24 5.52 -13.91 -4.39
C TYR A 24 5.58 -14.47 -2.96
N LEU A 25 4.91 -13.84 -2.00
CA LEU A 25 4.92 -14.30 -0.61
C LEU A 25 4.23 -15.67 -0.45
N ASP A 26 3.15 -15.93 -1.19
CA ASP A 26 2.48 -17.24 -1.22
C ASP A 26 3.43 -18.31 -1.79
N SER A 27 4.17 -18.00 -2.84
CA SER A 27 5.13 -18.93 -3.48
C SER A 27 6.25 -19.41 -2.54
N LEU A 28 6.55 -18.63 -1.50
CA LEU A 28 7.55 -19.01 -0.49
C LEU A 28 7.08 -20.13 0.45
N GLY A 29 5.76 -20.40 0.53
CA GLY A 29 5.21 -21.45 1.37
C GLY A 29 5.43 -21.27 2.88
N LYS A 30 5.71 -20.03 3.33
CA LYS A 30 6.07 -19.69 4.72
C LYS A 30 5.02 -18.83 5.43
N TYR A 31 4.07 -18.29 4.67
CA TYR A 31 3.11 -17.31 5.14
C TYR A 31 1.68 -17.69 4.77
N GLU A 32 0.73 -17.32 5.61
CA GLU A 32 -0.69 -17.27 5.27
C GLU A 32 -1.02 -15.89 4.73
N ILE A 33 -1.49 -15.81 3.47
CA ILE A 33 -1.76 -14.54 2.78
C ILE A 33 -3.25 -14.21 2.82
N TYR A 34 -3.56 -13.02 3.29
CA TYR A 34 -4.91 -12.45 3.38
C TYR A 34 -4.96 -11.16 2.54
N GLY A 35 -5.47 -11.25 1.32
CA GLY A 35 -5.62 -10.09 0.45
C GLY A 35 -6.91 -9.34 0.74
N ILE A 36 -6.84 -8.02 0.81
CA ILE A 36 -7.99 -7.12 0.87
C ILE A 36 -8.06 -6.27 -0.39
N ALA A 37 -9.22 -6.26 -1.03
CA ALA A 37 -9.55 -5.42 -2.16
C ALA A 37 -11.05 -5.12 -2.18
N ARG A 38 -11.50 -4.22 -3.06
CA ARG A 38 -12.93 -3.89 -3.21
C ARG A 38 -13.72 -4.92 -3.98
N LYS A 39 -13.04 -5.88 -4.63
CA LYS A 39 -13.65 -6.95 -5.44
C LYS A 39 -12.86 -8.24 -5.30
N LYS A 40 -13.54 -9.37 -5.38
CA LYS A 40 -12.93 -10.70 -5.30
C LYS A 40 -12.51 -11.20 -6.70
N GLU A 41 -11.51 -10.57 -7.29
CA GLU A 41 -11.03 -10.89 -8.64
C GLU A 41 -9.73 -11.73 -8.65
N SER A 42 -9.30 -12.24 -7.51
CA SER A 42 -8.11 -13.08 -7.37
C SER A 42 -8.29 -14.09 -6.24
N LYS A 43 -7.64 -15.26 -6.34
CA LYS A 43 -7.61 -16.28 -5.28
C LYS A 43 -7.04 -15.75 -3.95
N TYR A 44 -6.25 -14.68 -3.99
CA TYR A 44 -5.64 -14.06 -2.81
C TYR A 44 -6.58 -13.13 -2.05
N ILE A 45 -7.73 -12.75 -2.64
CA ILE A 45 -8.68 -11.88 -1.96
C ILE A 45 -9.53 -12.71 -0.99
N THR A 46 -9.24 -12.56 0.28
CA THR A 46 -9.95 -13.24 1.38
C THR A 46 -11.13 -12.43 1.90
N LYS A 47 -11.10 -11.12 1.72
CA LYS A 47 -12.18 -10.21 2.14
C LYS A 47 -12.33 -9.03 1.18
N GLU A 48 -13.56 -8.73 0.81
CA GLU A 48 -13.92 -7.52 0.08
C GLU A 48 -14.19 -6.40 1.08
N ILE A 49 -13.31 -5.38 1.09
CA ILE A 49 -13.44 -4.20 1.94
C ILE A 49 -13.03 -2.96 1.13
N ASP A 50 -13.86 -1.91 1.15
CA ASP A 50 -13.39 -0.56 0.88
C ASP A 50 -12.69 -0.05 2.15
N VAL A 51 -11.39 0.22 2.06
CA VAL A 51 -10.58 0.62 3.23
C VAL A 51 -10.98 1.97 3.83
N LYS A 52 -11.90 2.70 3.20
CA LYS A 52 -12.55 3.88 3.80
C LYS A 52 -13.59 3.51 4.85
N ASP A 53 -14.06 2.28 4.88
CA ASP A 53 -14.82 1.70 5.98
C ASP A 53 -13.85 1.23 7.07
N PHE A 54 -13.40 2.19 7.87
CA PHE A 54 -12.40 1.94 8.91
C PHE A 54 -12.90 1.01 10.01
N ASP A 55 -14.18 1.01 10.31
CA ASP A 55 -14.78 0.14 11.32
C ASP A 55 -14.75 -1.32 10.85
N LEU A 56 -15.19 -1.58 9.62
CA LEU A 56 -15.15 -2.91 9.01
C LEU A 56 -13.71 -3.42 8.85
N LEU A 57 -12.79 -2.53 8.48
CA LEU A 57 -11.37 -2.86 8.40
C LEU A 57 -10.82 -3.26 9.77
N GLU A 58 -11.08 -2.49 10.83
CA GLU A 58 -10.65 -2.79 12.19
C GLU A 58 -11.21 -4.12 12.69
N GLU A 59 -12.51 -4.39 12.47
CA GLU A 59 -13.13 -5.67 12.83
C GLU A 59 -12.43 -6.84 12.15
N TYR A 60 -12.16 -6.74 10.86
CA TYR A 60 -11.47 -7.80 10.13
C TYR A 60 -10.03 -8.01 10.61
N LEU A 61 -9.31 -6.95 10.94
CA LEU A 61 -7.96 -7.07 11.52
C LEU A 61 -7.98 -7.77 12.89
N LYS A 62 -8.98 -7.51 13.71
CA LYS A 62 -9.19 -8.20 15.00
C LYS A 62 -9.52 -9.68 14.81
N GLU A 63 -10.28 -10.04 13.76
CA GLU A 63 -10.64 -11.42 13.42
C GLU A 63 -9.40 -12.20 12.95
N VAL A 64 -8.66 -11.68 11.98
CA VAL A 64 -7.49 -12.35 11.38
C VAL A 64 -6.32 -12.42 12.33
N LYS A 65 -6.09 -11.38 13.13
CA LYS A 65 -4.91 -11.22 14.01
C LYS A 65 -3.61 -11.41 13.22
N PRO A 66 -3.32 -10.52 12.28
CA PRO A 66 -2.13 -10.62 11.45
C PRO A 66 -0.84 -10.40 12.25
N ASP A 67 0.27 -10.99 11.79
CA ASP A 67 1.61 -10.62 12.26
C ASP A 67 2.13 -9.38 11.54
N TYR A 68 1.77 -9.25 10.25
CA TYR A 68 2.18 -8.14 9.38
C TYR A 68 1.02 -7.63 8.54
N ILE A 69 1.03 -6.33 8.29
CA ILE A 69 0.20 -5.70 7.26
C ILE A 69 1.12 -5.01 6.26
N ILE A 70 0.93 -5.30 4.97
CA ILE A 70 1.59 -4.59 3.88
C ILE A 70 0.55 -3.70 3.21
N ASN A 71 0.71 -2.39 3.33
CA ASN A 71 -0.20 -1.43 2.73
C ASN A 71 0.33 -0.97 1.37
N CYS A 72 -0.27 -1.52 0.30
CA CYS A 72 0.04 -1.19 -1.09
C CYS A 72 -1.00 -0.23 -1.72
N ILE A 73 -1.94 0.31 -0.92
CA ILE A 73 -2.98 1.22 -1.45
C ILE A 73 -2.43 2.64 -1.55
N GLY A 74 -2.73 3.29 -2.67
CA GLY A 74 -2.47 4.70 -2.88
C GLY A 74 -3.38 5.28 -3.95
N ILE A 75 -3.78 6.53 -3.78
CA ILE A 75 -4.49 7.32 -4.78
C ILE A 75 -3.44 8.08 -5.59
N LEU A 76 -3.36 7.80 -6.88
CA LEU A 76 -2.34 8.36 -7.78
C LEU A 76 -2.59 9.82 -8.15
N VAL A 77 -1.62 10.45 -8.80
CA VAL A 77 -1.55 11.91 -9.09
C VAL A 77 -2.85 12.48 -9.64
N SER A 78 -3.36 11.95 -10.76
CA SER A 78 -4.57 12.48 -11.40
C SER A 78 -5.77 12.48 -10.44
N LYS A 79 -5.98 11.37 -9.73
CA LYS A 79 -7.08 11.21 -8.80
C LYS A 79 -6.89 11.98 -7.50
N SER A 80 -5.65 12.19 -7.06
CA SER A 80 -5.34 13.03 -5.89
C SER A 80 -5.70 14.50 -6.14
N ASN A 81 -5.63 14.95 -7.39
CA ASN A 81 -6.02 16.31 -7.76
C ASN A 81 -7.54 16.48 -7.88
N SER A 82 -8.25 15.47 -8.42
CA SER A 82 -9.72 15.56 -8.61
C SER A 82 -10.52 15.16 -7.37
N GLU A 83 -9.96 14.34 -6.49
CA GLU A 83 -10.61 13.79 -5.30
C GLU A 83 -9.72 13.95 -4.05
N LEU A 84 -9.37 15.20 -3.72
CA LEU A 84 -8.41 15.49 -2.64
C LEU A 84 -8.81 14.88 -1.28
N THR A 85 -10.11 14.92 -0.93
CA THR A 85 -10.59 14.32 0.32
C THR A 85 -10.31 12.82 0.38
N THR A 86 -10.56 12.10 -0.72
CA THR A 86 -10.23 10.68 -0.83
C THR A 86 -8.72 10.44 -0.73
N ALA A 87 -7.91 11.30 -1.37
CA ALA A 87 -6.46 11.20 -1.28
C ALA A 87 -5.95 11.41 0.16
N ILE A 88 -6.52 12.35 0.90
CA ILE A 88 -6.18 12.57 2.33
C ILE A 88 -6.54 11.33 3.15
N GLN A 89 -7.73 10.76 2.96
CA GLN A 89 -8.16 9.57 3.70
C GLN A 89 -7.26 8.36 3.43
N ILE A 90 -6.93 8.11 2.17
CA ILE A 90 -6.21 6.89 1.74
C ILE A 90 -4.70 7.06 1.85
N ASN A 91 -4.15 8.17 1.33
CA ASN A 91 -2.71 8.37 1.30
C ASN A 91 -2.14 8.83 2.65
N SER A 92 -2.93 9.57 3.44
CA SER A 92 -2.46 10.18 4.70
C SER A 92 -3.04 9.50 5.93
N TYR A 93 -4.36 9.46 6.09
CA TYR A 93 -5.00 8.97 7.32
C TYR A 93 -4.84 7.46 7.47
N LEU A 94 -5.12 6.67 6.44
CA LEU A 94 -5.09 5.20 6.49
C LEU A 94 -3.76 4.63 7.03
N PRO A 95 -2.56 5.05 6.58
CA PRO A 95 -1.31 4.54 7.13
C PRO A 95 -1.15 4.79 8.63
N HIS A 96 -1.53 5.97 9.11
CA HIS A 96 -1.47 6.28 10.54
C HIS A 96 -2.51 5.51 11.36
N PHE A 97 -3.73 5.36 10.85
CA PHE A 97 -4.75 4.50 11.45
C PHE A 97 -4.26 3.05 11.61
N LEU A 98 -3.65 2.49 10.55
CA LEU A 98 -3.06 1.14 10.60
C LEU A 98 -1.88 1.06 11.58
N SER A 99 -1.06 2.09 11.68
CA SER A 99 0.05 2.16 12.64
C SER A 99 -0.47 2.15 14.09
N GLU A 100 -1.47 2.96 14.39
CA GLU A 100 -2.08 3.00 15.73
C GLU A 100 -2.74 1.67 16.10
N LEU A 101 -3.47 1.06 15.16
CA LEU A 101 -4.03 -0.28 15.37
C LEU A 101 -2.94 -1.33 15.56
N GLY A 102 -1.83 -1.24 14.83
CA GLY A 102 -0.70 -2.13 14.99
C GLY A 102 -0.08 -2.08 16.38
N ASN A 103 -0.09 -0.91 17.02
CA ASN A 103 0.32 -0.78 18.41
C ASN A 103 -0.65 -1.45 19.39
N LYS A 104 -1.96 -1.44 19.08
CA LYS A 104 -3.00 -2.06 19.92
C LYS A 104 -3.13 -3.57 19.70
N LEU A 105 -3.02 -4.03 18.46
CA LEU A 105 -3.25 -5.42 18.03
C LEU A 105 -1.97 -6.23 17.85
N ASP A 106 -0.82 -5.61 18.09
CA ASP A 106 0.52 -6.21 18.05
C ASP A 106 0.94 -6.80 16.70
N TYR A 107 0.64 -6.11 15.60
CA TYR A 107 1.23 -6.39 14.29
C TYR A 107 2.24 -5.32 13.86
N LYS A 108 3.07 -5.63 12.87
CA LYS A 108 3.97 -4.68 12.22
C LYS A 108 3.37 -4.22 10.88
N LEU A 109 3.28 -2.89 10.70
CA LEU A 109 2.91 -2.29 9.43
C LEU A 109 4.15 -2.10 8.55
N ILE A 110 4.04 -2.48 7.29
CA ILE A 110 4.95 -2.13 6.21
C ILE A 110 4.16 -1.28 5.23
N HIS A 111 4.44 0.01 5.18
CA HIS A 111 3.75 0.98 4.33
C HIS A 111 4.57 1.29 3.09
N ILE A 112 3.98 1.10 1.91
CA ILE A 112 4.62 1.42 0.64
C ILE A 112 4.33 2.87 0.30
N SER A 113 5.38 3.69 0.35
CA SER A 113 5.37 5.09 -0.06
C SER A 113 6.01 5.25 -1.45
N THR A 114 6.39 6.45 -1.80
CA THR A 114 6.86 6.82 -3.13
C THR A 114 8.05 7.77 -3.06
N ASP A 115 8.93 7.70 -4.04
CA ASP A 115 9.98 8.71 -4.26
C ASP A 115 9.41 10.07 -4.67
N CYS A 116 8.17 10.11 -5.19
CA CYS A 116 7.45 11.35 -5.52
C CYS A 116 7.18 12.27 -4.33
N VAL A 117 7.47 11.86 -3.09
CA VAL A 117 7.49 12.79 -1.93
C VAL A 117 8.55 13.87 -2.08
N PHE A 118 9.51 13.67 -2.97
CA PHE A 118 10.56 14.64 -3.33
C PHE A 118 10.26 15.30 -4.67
N SER A 119 10.62 16.57 -4.79
CA SER A 119 10.42 17.35 -6.02
C SER A 119 11.38 16.97 -7.17
N GLY A 120 12.51 16.36 -6.85
CA GLY A 120 13.58 16.08 -7.80
C GLY A 120 14.50 17.28 -8.11
N LYS A 121 14.27 18.45 -7.49
CA LYS A 121 15.04 19.67 -7.78
C LYS A 121 16.51 19.57 -7.40
N ASP A 122 16.78 18.99 -6.22
CA ASP A 122 18.15 18.95 -5.67
C ASP A 122 18.88 17.64 -6.02
N GLY A 123 18.16 16.55 -6.23
CA GLY A 123 18.73 15.22 -6.43
C GLY A 123 19.40 14.66 -5.16
N GLN A 124 19.93 13.44 -5.25
CA GLN A 124 20.67 12.76 -4.16
C GLN A 124 19.94 12.75 -2.80
N TYR A 125 18.60 12.67 -2.82
CA TYR A 125 17.78 12.62 -1.62
C TYR A 125 18.10 11.38 -0.77
N LYS A 126 18.06 11.57 0.55
CA LYS A 126 18.22 10.55 1.57
C LYS A 126 16.90 10.31 2.31
N GLU A 127 16.87 9.30 3.16
CA GLU A 127 15.70 8.95 3.94
C GLU A 127 15.22 10.10 4.86
N ASP A 128 16.15 10.91 5.38
CA ASP A 128 15.91 12.05 6.26
C ASP A 128 15.76 13.39 5.52
N SER A 129 15.90 13.41 4.18
CA SER A 129 15.73 14.62 3.39
C SER A 129 14.32 15.18 3.53
N PHE A 130 14.19 16.51 3.49
CA PHE A 130 12.89 17.17 3.52
C PHE A 130 12.05 16.76 2.29
N ARG A 131 10.81 16.36 2.51
CA ARG A 131 9.88 15.93 1.46
C ARG A 131 9.24 17.14 0.83
N ASP A 132 9.86 17.66 -0.19
CA ASP A 132 9.58 18.93 -0.86
C ASP A 132 8.67 18.83 -2.09
N GLY A 133 8.06 17.66 -2.32
CA GLY A 133 7.05 17.49 -3.37
C GLY A 133 5.85 18.40 -3.15
N ASP A 134 5.36 19.07 -4.21
CA ASP A 134 4.43 20.18 -4.11
C ASP A 134 3.02 19.92 -4.65
N ASP A 135 2.79 18.78 -5.30
CA ASP A 135 1.45 18.38 -5.71
C ASP A 135 0.65 17.64 -4.61
N ASN A 136 -0.64 17.46 -4.81
CA ASN A 136 -1.51 16.80 -3.84
C ASN A 136 -1.12 15.34 -3.58
N TYR A 137 -0.62 14.63 -4.60
CA TYR A 137 -0.13 13.27 -4.44
C TYR A 137 1.09 13.22 -3.52
N ALA A 138 2.12 13.99 -3.84
CA ALA A 138 3.35 14.09 -3.05
C ALA A 138 3.05 14.47 -1.60
N ARG A 139 2.25 15.51 -1.39
CA ARG A 139 1.89 16.02 -0.05
C ARG A 139 1.11 15.02 0.78
N THR A 140 0.09 14.38 0.18
CA THR A 140 -0.71 13.39 0.91
C THR A 140 0.08 12.12 1.19
N LYS A 141 0.92 11.65 0.27
CA LYS A 141 1.82 10.52 0.50
C LYS A 141 2.87 10.84 1.57
N ALA A 142 3.49 12.00 1.53
CA ALA A 142 4.48 12.44 2.52
C ALA A 142 3.87 12.50 3.93
N LEU A 143 2.65 13.06 4.06
CA LEU A 143 1.93 13.11 5.34
C LEU A 143 1.58 11.72 5.86
N GLY A 144 1.34 10.76 4.97
CA GLY A 144 1.02 9.36 5.31
C GLY A 144 2.22 8.50 5.71
N GLU A 145 3.43 8.98 5.57
CA GLU A 145 4.61 8.21 5.96
C GLU A 145 4.68 8.03 7.48
N VAL A 146 4.68 6.78 7.92
CA VAL A 146 4.79 6.39 9.31
C VAL A 146 6.29 6.29 9.65
N ILE A 147 6.73 7.10 10.60
CA ILE A 147 8.14 7.16 11.04
C ILE A 147 8.18 6.85 12.53
N ASN A 148 8.49 5.62 12.89
CA ASN A 148 8.68 5.17 14.28
C ASN A 148 9.50 3.86 14.31
N ASP A 149 9.83 3.38 15.50
CA ASP A 149 10.68 2.21 15.69
C ASP A 149 10.00 0.87 15.41
N LYS A 150 8.68 0.81 15.42
CA LYS A 150 7.91 -0.44 15.25
C LYS A 150 7.57 -0.72 13.79
N HIS A 151 7.11 0.29 13.08
CA HIS A 151 6.58 0.17 11.72
C HIS A 151 7.61 0.60 10.68
N LEU A 152 7.43 0.18 9.44
CA LEU A 152 8.37 0.46 8.35
C LEU A 152 7.65 1.16 7.20
N THR A 153 8.15 2.30 6.77
CA THR A 153 7.78 2.94 5.50
C THR A 153 8.88 2.72 4.48
N ILE A 154 8.51 2.21 3.30
CA ILE A 154 9.42 1.96 2.17
C ILE A 154 9.03 2.88 1.03
N ARG A 155 9.92 3.78 0.60
CA ARG A 155 9.75 4.58 -0.61
C ARG A 155 10.19 3.76 -1.81
N THR A 156 9.37 3.78 -2.85
CA THR A 156 9.64 3.01 -4.08
C THR A 156 9.29 3.85 -5.30
N SER A 157 9.90 3.49 -6.43
CA SER A 157 9.49 3.92 -7.76
C SER A 157 9.05 2.67 -8.51
N ILE A 158 7.75 2.33 -8.41
CA ILE A 158 7.25 1.04 -8.90
C ILE A 158 6.94 1.12 -10.39
N ILE A 159 7.52 0.20 -11.15
CA ILE A 159 7.21 -0.04 -12.56
C ILE A 159 6.91 -1.52 -12.70
N GLY A 160 5.75 -1.85 -13.26
CA GLY A 160 5.37 -3.24 -13.45
C GLY A 160 4.01 -3.42 -14.13
N PRO A 161 3.61 -4.67 -14.38
CA PRO A 161 2.33 -4.98 -15.01
C PRO A 161 1.17 -4.68 -14.06
N GLU A 162 0.04 -4.29 -14.65
CA GLU A 162 -1.23 -4.15 -13.95
C GLU A 162 -2.16 -5.32 -14.33
N LEU A 163 -3.00 -5.77 -13.38
CA LEU A 163 -4.00 -6.82 -13.66
C LEU A 163 -5.17 -6.32 -14.51
N LYS A 164 -5.46 -5.02 -14.46
CA LYS A 164 -6.56 -4.42 -15.21
C LYS A 164 -6.20 -4.25 -16.68
N THR A 165 -7.17 -4.43 -17.56
CA THR A 165 -7.09 -4.01 -18.95
C THR A 165 -7.05 -2.47 -19.04
N ASN A 166 -6.27 -1.90 -19.94
CA ASN A 166 -6.03 -0.46 -20.06
C ASN A 166 -5.37 0.13 -18.79
N GLY A 167 -4.28 -0.46 -18.36
CA GLY A 167 -3.44 0.05 -17.29
C GLY A 167 -2.96 1.49 -17.56
N THR A 168 -2.73 2.23 -16.50
CA THR A 168 -2.25 3.63 -16.55
C THR A 168 -0.82 3.77 -16.04
N GLY A 169 -0.20 2.65 -15.70
CA GLY A 169 1.20 2.60 -15.26
C GLY A 169 2.19 2.86 -16.40
N LEU A 170 3.42 3.17 -16.03
CA LEU A 170 4.48 3.52 -16.97
C LEU A 170 4.77 2.39 -17.97
N LEU A 171 4.71 1.14 -17.53
CA LEU A 171 4.95 -0.02 -18.41
C LEU A 171 3.88 -0.11 -19.50
N ASP A 172 2.60 -0.04 -19.14
CA ASP A 172 1.50 -0.10 -20.10
C ASP A 172 1.53 1.08 -21.07
N TRP A 173 1.78 2.29 -20.55
CA TRP A 173 1.97 3.46 -21.38
C TRP A 173 3.11 3.26 -22.40
N PHE A 174 4.26 2.74 -21.97
CA PHE A 174 5.40 2.49 -22.87
C PHE A 174 5.08 1.46 -23.95
N LEU A 175 4.43 0.35 -23.58
CA LEU A 175 4.04 -0.69 -24.53
C LEU A 175 3.05 -0.18 -25.58
N MET A 176 2.15 0.73 -25.22
CA MET A 176 1.22 1.37 -26.16
C MET A 176 1.90 2.30 -27.17
N GLN A 177 3.11 2.80 -26.89
CA GLN A 177 3.85 3.66 -27.83
C GLN A 177 4.53 2.88 -28.95
N SER A 178 4.66 1.56 -28.82
CA SER A 178 5.38 0.69 -29.78
C SER A 178 4.46 0.07 -30.84
N THR A 179 3.23 0.50 -30.94
CA THR A 179 2.26 0.17 -31.99
C THR A 179 1.92 1.41 -32.81
#